data_fa00413f1239bbe3920da32aaebc081c
#
_entry.id   fa00413f1239bbe3920da32aaebc081c
#
_cell.length_a   1.000
_cell.length_b   1.000
_cell.length_c   1.000
_cell.angle_alpha   90.00
_cell.angle_beta   90.00
_cell.angle_gamma   90.00
#
_symmetry.space_group_name_H-M   'P 1'
#
loop_
_entity.id
_entity.type
_entity.pdbx_description
1 polymer ?
#
loop_
_entity_poly.entity_id
_entity_poly.type
_entity_poly.pdbx_seq_one_letter_code
_entity_poly.pdbx_strand_id
1 'polypeptide(L)'
;MNTDQLRFSNTKTGGSPPAGANCEEARRRADKDSLLRDINWFAIHTKPRREAYAETSVRVLGHDVFLPRIKVERDGMGTAQVSSKPLFRGYFFARFCPEASLEPVKCARGVLQVVSSGRFPIPVDDAVIREIQDRVEADGYITIRRRALAPGDLVSIEEGPFQGMMGR
;
A
#
# COMPACT_ATOMS: atom_id res chain seq x y z
N MET A 1 -13.85 -21.63 70.99
CA MET A 1 -13.05 -20.61 71.67
C MET A 1 -12.16 -19.95 70.67
N ASN A 2 -12.38 -18.65 70.59
CA ASN A 2 -11.66 -17.58 69.88
C ASN A 2 -11.58 -17.56 68.35
N THR A 3 -12.50 -16.83 67.92
CA THR A 3 -12.60 -15.98 66.77
C THR A 3 -11.50 -14.92 66.81
N ASP A 4 -10.74 -14.79 65.72
CA ASP A 4 -9.91 -13.59 65.50
C ASP A 4 -10.21 -13.04 64.11
N GLN A 5 -10.78 -11.85 64.10
CA GLN A 5 -11.18 -11.07 62.94
C GLN A 5 -9.96 -10.31 62.40
N LEU A 6 -9.58 -10.58 61.18
CA LEU A 6 -8.69 -9.70 60.45
C LEU A 6 -9.51 -8.70 59.62
N ARG A 7 -9.53 -7.45 60.11
CA ARG A 7 -10.00 -6.26 59.37
C ARG A 7 -9.11 -5.95 58.23
N PHE A 8 -9.64 -6.03 57.01
CA PHE A 8 -9.04 -5.40 55.84
C PHE A 8 -9.45 -3.94 55.80
N SER A 9 -8.55 -3.04 56.07
CA SER A 9 -8.68 -1.61 55.88
C SER A 9 -8.53 -1.27 54.39
N ASN A 10 -9.64 -0.85 53.80
CA ASN A 10 -9.74 -0.36 52.43
C ASN A 10 -9.27 1.10 52.39
N THR A 11 -8.04 1.34 51.93
CA THR A 11 -7.55 2.69 51.58
C THR A 11 -7.84 2.96 50.12
N LYS A 12 -8.93 3.65 49.87
CA LYS A 12 -9.21 4.35 48.63
C LYS A 12 -8.19 5.46 48.44
N THR A 13 -7.24 5.25 47.55
CA THR A 13 -6.49 6.37 46.95
C THR A 13 -7.14 6.72 45.65
N GLY A 14 -7.99 7.72 45.69
CA GLY A 14 -8.56 8.33 44.53
C GLY A 14 -7.51 9.18 43.81
N GLY A 15 -6.95 8.67 42.73
CA GLY A 15 -6.23 9.44 41.74
C GLY A 15 -7.08 9.52 40.48
N SER A 16 -7.73 10.66 40.26
CA SER A 16 -8.37 10.97 38.99
C SER A 16 -7.30 11.02 37.90
N PRO A 17 -7.51 10.35 36.76
CA PRO A 17 -6.58 10.49 35.62
C PRO A 17 -6.73 11.89 35.02
N PRO A 18 -5.66 12.50 34.48
CA PRO A 18 -5.71 13.80 33.84
C PRO A 18 -6.60 13.75 32.61
N ALA A 19 -7.65 14.54 32.65
CA ALA A 19 -8.57 14.72 31.52
C ALA A 19 -7.85 15.49 30.40
N GLY A 20 -7.74 14.88 29.22
CA GLY A 20 -7.39 15.61 27.99
C GLY A 20 -6.51 14.84 26.99
N ALA A 21 -5.46 14.16 27.39
CA ALA A 21 -4.53 13.48 26.48
C ALA A 21 -4.97 12.05 26.09
N ASN A 22 -5.87 11.45 26.85
CA ASN A 22 -6.16 10.01 26.76
C ASN A 22 -7.22 9.62 25.72
N CYS A 23 -8.08 10.58 25.33
CA CYS A 23 -9.21 10.26 24.43
C CYS A 23 -8.79 10.17 22.96
N GLU A 24 -7.85 11.01 22.55
CA GLU A 24 -7.37 11.03 21.16
C GLU A 24 -6.40 9.88 20.88
N GLU A 25 -5.58 9.54 21.84
CA GLU A 25 -4.70 8.37 21.79
C GLU A 25 -5.48 7.06 21.85
N ALA A 26 -6.54 6.99 22.64
CA ALA A 26 -7.44 5.84 22.69
C ALA A 26 -8.21 5.66 21.38
N ARG A 27 -8.68 6.76 20.76
CA ARG A 27 -9.31 6.73 19.43
C ARG A 27 -8.34 6.27 18.35
N ARG A 28 -7.11 6.80 18.32
CA ARG A 28 -6.08 6.38 17.37
C ARG A 28 -5.66 4.91 17.53
N ARG A 29 -5.72 4.36 18.75
CA ARG A 29 -5.48 2.93 19.03
C ARG A 29 -6.66 2.08 18.55
N ALA A 30 -7.88 2.49 18.83
CA ALA A 30 -9.09 1.80 18.37
C ALA A 30 -9.18 1.78 16.83
N ASP A 31 -8.86 2.89 16.16
CA ASP A 31 -8.80 2.96 14.71
C ASP A 31 -7.71 2.03 14.14
N LYS A 32 -6.56 1.93 14.78
CA LYS A 32 -5.48 1.02 14.38
C LYS A 32 -5.83 -0.44 14.60
N ASP A 33 -6.50 -0.76 15.69
CA ASP A 33 -6.96 -2.13 15.98
C ASP A 33 -8.08 -2.57 15.00
N SER A 34 -8.95 -1.67 14.60
CA SER A 34 -9.94 -1.92 13.55
C SER A 34 -9.26 -2.21 12.21
N LEU A 35 -8.28 -1.38 11.82
CA LEU A 35 -7.52 -1.58 10.58
C LEU A 35 -6.79 -2.92 10.50
N LEU A 36 -6.42 -3.53 11.63
CA LEU A 36 -5.79 -4.85 11.65
C LEU A 36 -6.78 -5.99 11.42
N ARG A 37 -8.06 -5.78 11.71
CA ARG A 37 -9.13 -6.79 11.60
C ARG A 37 -9.89 -6.69 10.29
N ASP A 38 -9.86 -5.53 9.66
CA ASP A 38 -10.58 -5.30 8.41
C ASP A 38 -9.78 -5.80 7.21
N ILE A 39 -10.51 -6.26 6.20
CA ILE A 39 -9.90 -6.64 4.92
C ILE A 39 -9.67 -5.39 4.09
N ASN A 40 -8.42 -5.01 3.92
CA ASN A 40 -8.00 -3.83 3.18
C ASN A 40 -6.95 -4.17 2.12
N TRP A 41 -6.76 -3.27 1.16
CA TRP A 41 -5.64 -3.31 0.23
C TRP A 41 -4.36 -2.80 0.89
N PHE A 42 -3.25 -3.47 0.61
CA PHE A 42 -1.92 -3.09 1.07
C PHE A 42 -0.93 -3.12 -0.08
N ALA A 43 0.01 -2.17 -0.07
CA ALA A 43 1.13 -2.20 -1.00
C ALA A 43 2.22 -3.17 -0.51
N ILE A 44 2.64 -4.06 -1.39
CA ILE A 44 3.64 -5.09 -1.12
C ILE A 44 4.91 -4.74 -1.90
N HIS A 45 6.01 -4.55 -1.18
CA HIS A 45 7.33 -4.36 -1.75
C HIS A 45 7.98 -5.71 -2.05
N THR A 46 8.52 -5.86 -3.24
CA THR A 46 9.09 -7.12 -3.75
C THR A 46 10.58 -7.03 -3.96
N LYS A 47 11.21 -8.18 -4.07
CA LYS A 47 12.58 -8.26 -4.58
C LYS A 47 12.63 -7.73 -6.03
N PRO A 48 13.73 -7.09 -6.44
CA PRO A 48 13.86 -6.52 -7.78
C PRO A 48 13.54 -7.55 -8.88
N ARG A 49 12.71 -7.16 -9.84
CA ARG A 49 12.28 -8.00 -10.98
C ARG A 49 11.57 -9.29 -10.58
N ARG A 50 11.01 -9.37 -9.37
CA ARG A 50 10.28 -10.53 -8.87
C ARG A 50 8.80 -10.24 -8.61
N GLU A 51 8.28 -9.14 -9.15
CA GLU A 51 6.90 -8.70 -8.90
C GLU A 51 5.88 -9.77 -9.26
N ALA A 52 5.95 -10.34 -10.47
CA ALA A 52 5.02 -11.39 -10.92
C ALA A 52 5.15 -12.69 -10.10
N TYR A 53 6.37 -13.01 -9.67
CA TYR A 53 6.61 -14.19 -8.84
C TYR A 53 6.04 -14.00 -7.44
N ALA A 54 6.24 -12.83 -6.84
CA ALA A 54 5.70 -12.50 -5.53
C ALA A 54 4.16 -12.41 -5.56
N GLU A 55 3.60 -11.81 -6.61
CA GLU A 55 2.16 -11.78 -6.87
C GLU A 55 1.57 -13.20 -6.86
N THR A 56 2.15 -14.12 -7.64
CA THR A 56 1.70 -15.51 -7.69
C THR A 56 1.81 -16.19 -6.32
N SER A 57 2.90 -15.94 -5.58
CA SER A 57 3.10 -16.52 -4.26
C SER A 57 2.05 -16.08 -3.25
N VAL A 58 1.64 -14.81 -3.29
CA VAL A 58 0.58 -14.27 -2.40
C VAL A 58 -0.81 -14.73 -2.86
N ARG A 59 -1.03 -14.86 -4.17
CA ARG A 59 -2.28 -15.40 -4.73
C ARG A 59 -2.54 -16.85 -4.28
N VAL A 60 -1.50 -17.68 -4.21
CA VAL A 60 -1.60 -19.08 -3.73
C VAL A 60 -2.02 -19.14 -2.26
N LEU A 61 -1.77 -18.10 -1.46
CA LEU A 61 -2.27 -18.00 -0.09
C LEU A 61 -3.77 -17.68 -0.01
N GLY A 62 -4.45 -17.51 -1.15
CA GLY A 62 -5.89 -17.24 -1.22
C GLY A 62 -6.27 -15.78 -1.14
N HIS A 63 -5.33 -14.85 -1.36
CA HIS A 63 -5.59 -13.42 -1.33
C HIS A 63 -5.83 -12.83 -2.71
N ASP A 64 -6.68 -11.80 -2.78
CA ASP A 64 -6.82 -10.98 -3.97
C ASP A 64 -5.54 -10.20 -4.19
N VAL A 65 -5.00 -10.24 -5.40
CA VAL A 65 -3.77 -9.55 -5.76
C VAL A 65 -3.95 -8.75 -7.04
N PHE A 66 -3.32 -7.58 -7.09
CA PHE A 66 -3.37 -6.69 -8.23
C PHE A 66 -1.99 -6.14 -8.56
N LEU A 67 -1.45 -6.56 -9.70
CA LEU A 67 -0.20 -6.06 -10.27
C LEU A 67 -0.53 -5.28 -11.55
N PRO A 68 -0.75 -3.95 -11.46
CA PRO A 68 -1.00 -3.14 -12.64
C PRO A 68 0.21 -3.12 -13.56
N ARG A 69 -0.02 -3.36 -14.85
CA ARG A 69 1.03 -3.44 -15.87
C ARG A 69 0.77 -2.42 -16.96
N ILE A 70 1.85 -1.83 -17.45
CA ILE A 70 1.83 -0.92 -18.59
C ILE A 70 2.37 -1.61 -19.84
N LYS A 71 1.77 -1.28 -20.97
CA LYS A 71 2.26 -1.64 -22.28
C LYS A 71 3.31 -0.61 -22.71
N VAL A 72 4.48 -1.07 -23.06
CA VAL A 72 5.57 -0.22 -23.56
C VAL A 72 5.87 -0.65 -24.98
N GLU A 73 5.50 0.22 -25.91
CA GLU A 73 5.93 0.08 -27.30
C GLU A 73 7.38 0.53 -27.40
N ARG A 74 8.23 -0.31 -27.95
CA ARG A 74 9.59 0.05 -28.34
C ARG A 74 9.60 0.26 -29.82
N ASP A 75 9.83 1.49 -30.23
CA ASP A 75 10.16 1.81 -31.61
C ASP A 75 11.55 1.23 -31.90
N GLY A 76 11.58 0.03 -32.45
CA GLY A 76 12.78 -0.62 -32.93
C GLY A 76 12.62 -0.94 -34.41
N MET A 77 13.69 -0.74 -35.19
CA MET A 77 13.75 -0.99 -36.63
C MET A 77 12.90 -2.18 -37.07
N GLY A 78 11.67 -1.92 -37.55
CA GLY A 78 10.86 -2.84 -38.35
C GLY A 78 9.97 -3.85 -37.63
N THR A 79 10.02 -4.00 -36.30
CA THR A 79 9.09 -4.84 -35.54
C THR A 79 8.73 -4.16 -34.22
N ALA A 80 7.46 -3.75 -34.09
CA ALA A 80 6.93 -3.22 -32.84
C ALA A 80 6.92 -4.33 -31.78
N GLN A 81 7.95 -4.39 -30.95
CA GLN A 81 8.00 -5.34 -29.86
C GLN A 81 7.28 -4.77 -28.63
N VAL A 82 6.08 -5.27 -28.39
CA VAL A 82 5.29 -4.92 -27.22
C VAL A 82 5.89 -5.61 -25.99
N SER A 83 6.40 -4.84 -25.04
CA SER A 83 6.82 -5.37 -23.76
C SER A 83 5.94 -4.84 -22.64
N SER A 84 5.57 -5.70 -21.69
CA SER A 84 4.84 -5.30 -20.49
C SER A 84 5.78 -5.04 -19.32
N LYS A 85 5.51 -4.00 -18.54
CA LYS A 85 6.26 -3.69 -17.32
C LYS A 85 5.27 -3.40 -16.18
N PRO A 86 5.62 -3.70 -14.92
CA PRO A 86 4.84 -3.22 -13.80
C PRO A 86 4.72 -1.69 -13.83
N LEU A 87 3.52 -1.17 -13.55
CA LEU A 87 3.28 0.27 -13.40
C LEU A 87 4.14 0.82 -12.25
N PHE A 88 4.15 0.10 -11.13
CA PHE A 88 4.98 0.42 -9.97
C PHE A 88 6.09 -0.63 -9.85
N ARG A 89 7.30 -0.26 -10.20
CA ARG A 89 8.45 -1.17 -10.10
C ARG A 89 8.71 -1.57 -8.65
N GLY A 90 8.78 -2.87 -8.40
CA GLY A 90 9.02 -3.41 -7.07
C GLY A 90 7.79 -3.43 -6.17
N TYR A 91 6.60 -3.11 -6.68
CA TYR A 91 5.37 -3.09 -5.90
C TYR A 91 4.21 -3.75 -6.62
N PHE A 92 3.34 -4.37 -5.84
CA PHE A 92 2.00 -4.79 -6.22
C PHE A 92 1.05 -4.61 -5.03
N PHE A 93 -0.24 -4.78 -5.24
CA PHE A 93 -1.25 -4.66 -4.21
C PHE A 93 -1.83 -6.01 -3.85
N ALA A 94 -2.10 -6.24 -2.57
CA ALA A 94 -2.78 -7.42 -2.08
C ALA A 94 -3.84 -7.03 -1.06
N ARG A 95 -4.98 -7.72 -1.10
CA ARG A 95 -6.11 -7.49 -0.22
C ARG A 95 -6.21 -8.63 0.79
N PHE A 96 -6.07 -8.30 2.07
CA PHE A 96 -6.11 -9.29 3.14
C PHE A 96 -6.44 -8.65 4.49
N CYS A 97 -6.74 -9.48 5.49
CA CYS A 97 -6.87 -9.08 6.89
C CYS A 97 -5.49 -9.20 7.55
N PRO A 98 -4.89 -8.10 8.07
CA PRO A 98 -3.55 -8.14 8.67
C PRO A 98 -3.45 -9.09 9.86
N GLU A 99 -4.45 -9.13 10.73
CA GLU A 99 -4.44 -10.01 11.92
C GLU A 99 -4.24 -11.48 11.56
N ALA A 100 -4.84 -11.93 10.46
CA ALA A 100 -4.76 -13.32 10.03
C ALA A 100 -3.60 -13.61 9.07
N SER A 101 -3.24 -12.65 8.20
CA SER A 101 -2.45 -12.96 7.01
C SER A 101 -1.16 -12.13 6.86
N LEU A 102 -0.88 -11.19 7.78
CA LEU A 102 0.30 -10.33 7.65
C LEU A 102 1.61 -11.13 7.61
N GLU A 103 1.78 -12.08 8.54
CA GLU A 103 2.99 -12.89 8.62
C GLU A 103 3.13 -13.88 7.44
N PRO A 104 2.09 -14.64 7.04
CA PRO A 104 2.14 -15.44 5.83
C PRO A 104 2.50 -14.63 4.58
N VAL A 105 1.93 -13.43 4.41
CA VAL A 105 2.23 -12.55 3.27
C VAL A 105 3.67 -12.04 3.30
N LYS A 106 4.20 -11.64 4.46
CA LYS A 106 5.60 -11.23 4.60
C LYS A 106 6.59 -12.35 4.29
N CYS A 107 6.23 -13.60 4.63
CA CYS A 107 7.07 -14.77 4.38
C CYS A 107 6.91 -15.31 2.94
N ALA A 108 5.98 -14.78 2.14
CA ALA A 108 5.75 -15.23 0.79
C ALA A 108 6.99 -15.00 -0.10
N ARG A 109 7.26 -15.97 -0.98
CA ARG A 109 8.44 -15.94 -1.83
C ARG A 109 8.41 -14.71 -2.76
N GLY A 110 9.51 -13.96 -2.77
CA GLY A 110 9.65 -12.76 -3.60
C GLY A 110 9.19 -11.48 -2.92
N VAL A 111 8.47 -11.56 -1.82
CA VAL A 111 8.12 -10.42 -0.97
C VAL A 111 9.34 -9.98 -0.17
N LEU A 112 9.55 -8.67 -0.03
CA LEU A 112 10.51 -8.07 0.88
C LEU A 112 9.80 -7.59 2.14
N GLN A 113 8.71 -6.84 1.97
CA GLN A 113 7.95 -6.30 3.09
C GLN A 113 6.57 -5.83 2.64
N VAL A 114 5.65 -5.73 3.59
CA VAL A 114 4.40 -4.98 3.46
C VAL A 114 4.69 -3.53 3.85
N VAL A 115 4.24 -2.56 3.05
CA VAL A 115 4.43 -1.14 3.37
C VAL A 115 3.73 -0.81 4.69
N SER A 116 4.50 -0.32 5.65
CA SER A 116 4.06 -0.16 7.04
C SER A 116 4.61 1.12 7.64
N SER A 117 3.88 1.66 8.62
CA SER A 117 4.37 2.69 9.53
C SER A 117 4.68 2.06 10.88
N GLY A 118 5.96 1.80 11.14
CA GLY A 118 6.40 0.99 12.28
C GLY A 118 5.85 -0.43 12.20
N ARG A 119 5.02 -0.81 13.17
CA ARG A 119 4.43 -2.16 13.27
C ARG A 119 3.12 -2.33 12.48
N PHE A 120 2.52 -1.24 12.04
CA PHE A 120 1.19 -1.25 11.43
C PHE A 120 1.29 -1.12 9.91
N PRO A 121 0.71 -2.06 9.15
CA PRO A 121 0.61 -1.94 7.71
C PRO A 121 -0.26 -0.74 7.34
N ILE A 122 0.11 -0.03 6.28
CA ILE A 122 -0.63 1.14 5.80
C ILE A 122 -1.63 0.67 4.75
N PRO A 123 -2.95 0.80 5.02
CA PRO A 123 -3.96 0.46 4.03
C PRO A 123 -3.91 1.43 2.85
N VAL A 124 -4.22 0.93 1.68
CA VAL A 124 -4.45 1.71 0.46
C VAL A 124 -5.94 1.84 0.26
N ASP A 125 -6.41 3.05 -0.02
CA ASP A 125 -7.83 3.32 -0.25
C ASP A 125 -8.35 2.49 -1.44
N ASP A 126 -9.50 1.86 -1.26
CA ASP A 126 -10.21 1.11 -2.31
C ASP A 126 -10.50 1.98 -3.55
N ALA A 127 -10.73 3.29 -3.36
CA ALA A 127 -10.95 4.21 -4.45
C ALA A 127 -9.73 4.34 -5.37
N VAL A 128 -8.52 4.39 -4.77
CA VAL A 128 -7.25 4.43 -5.53
C VAL A 128 -7.06 3.15 -6.34
N ILE A 129 -7.33 2.00 -5.74
CA ILE A 129 -7.20 0.71 -6.44
C ILE A 129 -8.20 0.64 -7.60
N ARG A 130 -9.46 1.03 -7.39
CA ARG A 130 -10.47 1.07 -8.45
C ARG A 130 -10.08 2.01 -9.59
N GLU A 131 -9.61 3.20 -9.28
CA GLU A 131 -9.16 4.16 -10.29
C GLU A 131 -8.06 3.56 -11.18
N ILE A 132 -7.13 2.80 -10.60
CA ILE A 132 -6.08 2.12 -11.38
C ILE A 132 -6.68 0.97 -12.19
N GLN A 133 -7.60 0.20 -11.59
CA GLN A 133 -8.29 -0.91 -12.28
C GLN A 133 -9.12 -0.43 -13.46
N ASP A 134 -9.81 0.69 -13.34
CA ASP A 134 -10.64 1.28 -14.39
C ASP A 134 -9.80 1.75 -15.61
N ARG A 135 -8.50 1.97 -15.40
CA ARG A 135 -7.56 2.30 -16.49
C ARG A 135 -7.00 1.08 -17.20
N VAL A 136 -7.28 -0.13 -16.69
CA VAL A 136 -6.84 -1.38 -17.33
C VAL A 136 -7.75 -1.64 -18.54
N GLU A 137 -7.15 -1.70 -19.71
CA GLU A 137 -7.86 -2.01 -20.95
C GLU A 137 -8.22 -3.51 -21.04
N ALA A 138 -9.03 -3.88 -22.03
CA ALA A 138 -9.50 -5.25 -22.23
C ALA A 138 -8.35 -6.28 -22.42
N ASP A 139 -7.17 -5.81 -22.84
CA ASP A 139 -5.96 -6.63 -22.98
C ASP A 139 -5.20 -6.85 -21.64
N GLY A 140 -5.70 -6.27 -20.53
CA GLY A 140 -5.11 -6.41 -19.18
C GLY A 140 -3.96 -5.44 -18.91
N TYR A 141 -3.73 -4.45 -19.74
CA TYR A 141 -2.67 -3.47 -19.60
C TYR A 141 -3.22 -2.05 -19.48
N ILE A 142 -2.42 -1.18 -18.88
CA ILE A 142 -2.68 0.26 -18.87
C ILE A 142 -1.87 0.90 -19.99
N THR A 143 -2.53 1.63 -20.89
CA THR A 143 -1.86 2.38 -21.94
C THR A 143 -1.50 3.77 -21.42
N ILE A 144 -0.21 4.05 -21.28
CA ILE A 144 0.26 5.40 -21.00
C ILE A 144 0.44 6.11 -22.34
N ARG A 145 -0.56 6.88 -22.75
CA ARG A 145 -0.45 7.75 -23.92
C ARG A 145 0.48 8.90 -23.60
N ARG A 146 1.72 8.80 -24.01
CA ARG A 146 2.60 9.97 -24.02
C ARG A 146 2.13 10.85 -25.16
N ARG A 147 1.72 12.08 -24.87
CA ARG A 147 1.52 13.07 -25.91
C ARG A 147 2.90 13.31 -26.57
N ALA A 148 3.05 12.84 -27.80
CA ALA A 148 4.24 13.16 -28.57
C ALA A 148 4.24 14.69 -28.79
N LEU A 149 5.33 15.33 -28.39
CA LEU A 149 5.54 16.74 -28.71
C LEU A 149 5.83 16.86 -30.19
N ALA A 150 5.08 17.70 -30.87
CA ALA A 150 5.30 18.02 -32.28
C ALA A 150 6.15 19.30 -32.41
N PRO A 151 6.95 19.42 -33.47
CA PRO A 151 7.62 20.69 -33.77
C PRO A 151 6.60 21.83 -33.86
N GLY A 152 6.78 22.86 -33.04
CA GLY A 152 5.83 23.98 -32.94
C GLY A 152 4.95 23.97 -31.71
N ASP A 153 4.95 22.90 -30.90
CA ASP A 153 4.24 22.88 -29.62
C ASP A 153 4.87 23.86 -28.63
N LEU A 154 4.04 24.59 -27.93
CA LEU A 154 4.47 25.41 -26.80
C LEU A 154 4.70 24.48 -25.61
N VAL A 155 5.92 24.47 -25.09
CA VAL A 155 6.31 23.68 -23.91
C VAL A 155 6.78 24.59 -22.80
N SER A 156 6.44 24.23 -21.56
CA SER A 156 6.96 24.87 -20.34
C SER A 156 7.82 23.85 -19.58
N ILE A 157 8.97 24.28 -19.12
CA ILE A 157 9.85 23.45 -18.31
C ILE A 157 9.43 23.61 -16.85
N GLU A 158 8.87 22.58 -16.26
CA GLU A 158 8.36 22.59 -14.87
C GLU A 158 9.43 22.30 -13.84
N GLU A 159 10.49 21.54 -14.19
CA GLU A 159 11.57 21.16 -13.26
C GLU A 159 12.93 21.22 -13.93
N GLY A 160 13.98 21.46 -13.11
CA GLY A 160 15.37 21.45 -13.52
C GLY A 160 15.99 22.84 -13.65
N PRO A 161 17.27 22.94 -14.12
CA PRO A 161 18.01 24.20 -14.17
C PRO A 161 17.39 25.22 -15.14
N PHE A 162 16.44 24.83 -15.98
CA PHE A 162 15.72 25.69 -16.93
C PHE A 162 14.25 25.89 -16.56
N GLN A 163 13.88 25.64 -15.30
CA GLN A 163 12.51 25.81 -14.81
C GLN A 163 11.94 27.19 -15.12
N GLY A 164 10.71 27.23 -15.65
CA GLY A 164 10.01 28.46 -16.03
C GLY A 164 10.34 28.98 -17.42
N MET A 165 11.27 28.34 -18.15
CA MET A 165 11.48 28.68 -19.57
C MET A 165 10.38 28.06 -20.44
N MET A 166 9.93 28.85 -21.42
CA MET A 166 9.00 28.43 -22.46
C MET A 166 9.79 28.24 -23.76
N GLY A 167 9.52 27.11 -24.43
CA GLY A 167 10.10 26.77 -25.71
C GLY A 167 9.02 26.48 -26.76
N ARG A 168 9.40 26.53 -28.04
CA ARG A 168 8.53 26.21 -29.17
C ARG A 168 9.24 25.28 -30.14
#